data_9cb5cfa593dffba46e4336e6d64d91f7
#
_entry.id   9cb5cfa593dffba46e4336e6d64d91f7
#
_cell.length_a   1.000
_cell.length_b   1.000
_cell.length_c   1.000
_cell.angle_alpha   90.00
_cell.angle_beta   90.00
_cell.angle_gamma   90.00
#
_symmetry.space_group_name_H-M   'P 1'
#
loop_
_entity.id
_entity.type
_entity.pdbx_description
1 polymer ?
#
loop_
_entity_poly.entity_id
_entity_poly.type
_entity_poly.pdbx_seq_one_letter_code
_entity_poly.pdbx_strand_id
1 'polypeptide(L)'
;RSQPADLTSADHSLRLATPTNDAAPPYAPGMALEDELVNRVTWKIPNALALVGSAANGERNGMTTSWITQLSMEPVLIGVGIDNSAVTHRLIREGGSFTVNLWDSEETRPFVKFSKPAVFEDGALNGRAVHDGVTGAPIFDEAIAWMECEVRQAHDLGTHTLVIGELVDAAILDDEKRPAAMTDTRMKYGGVRRGGH
;
A
#
# COMPACT_ATOMS: atom_id res chain seq x y z
N ARG A 1 11.32 -48.04 17.95
CA ARG A 1 10.19 -47.70 17.08
C ARG A 1 9.73 -46.32 17.48
N SER A 2 10.21 -45.31 16.74
CA SER A 2 9.86 -43.90 16.93
C SER A 2 8.75 -43.60 15.95
N GLN A 3 7.62 -43.08 16.46
CA GLN A 3 6.55 -42.56 15.63
C GLN A 3 6.94 -41.16 15.10
N PRO A 4 6.57 -40.81 13.88
CA PRO A 4 6.74 -39.45 13.36
C PRO A 4 5.69 -38.53 13.92
N ALA A 5 6.11 -37.31 14.28
CA ALA A 5 5.25 -36.20 14.72
C ALA A 5 4.39 -35.70 13.57
N ASP A 6 3.10 -35.63 13.83
CA ASP A 6 2.07 -35.09 12.93
C ASP A 6 2.17 -33.56 12.92
N LEU A 7 2.59 -32.99 11.81
CA LEU A 7 2.60 -31.54 11.56
C LEU A 7 1.22 -31.15 11.03
N THR A 8 0.26 -31.01 11.92
CA THR A 8 -1.04 -30.44 11.58
C THR A 8 -0.93 -28.95 11.30
N SER A 9 -1.21 -28.63 10.07
CA SER A 9 -1.82 -27.39 9.53
C SER A 9 -1.98 -26.24 10.53
N ALA A 10 -1.08 -25.26 10.47
CA ALA A 10 -1.31 -23.96 11.10
C ALA A 10 -2.39 -23.22 10.31
N ASP A 11 -3.54 -23.07 10.96
CA ASP A 11 -4.64 -22.22 10.47
C ASP A 11 -4.17 -20.75 10.44
N HIS A 12 -3.85 -20.24 9.25
CA HIS A 12 -3.43 -18.88 8.97
C HIS A 12 -4.65 -17.96 8.77
N SER A 13 -5.74 -18.15 9.48
CA SER A 13 -6.79 -17.16 9.52
C SER A 13 -6.27 -15.90 10.24
N LEU A 14 -5.92 -14.86 9.46
CA LEU A 14 -5.66 -13.52 9.94
C LEU A 14 -6.84 -13.05 10.80
N ARG A 15 -6.72 -13.19 12.12
CA ARG A 15 -7.67 -12.58 13.04
C ARG A 15 -7.47 -11.09 12.97
N LEU A 16 -8.34 -10.41 12.21
CA LEU A 16 -8.49 -8.96 12.29
C LEU A 16 -8.82 -8.64 13.74
N ALA A 17 -7.91 -7.98 14.45
CA ALA A 17 -8.22 -7.41 15.74
C ALA A 17 -9.34 -6.39 15.53
N THR A 18 -10.54 -6.68 16.03
CA THR A 18 -11.59 -5.68 16.12
C THR A 18 -11.09 -4.61 17.09
N PRO A 19 -11.01 -3.34 16.68
CA PRO A 19 -10.69 -2.28 17.61
C PRO A 19 -11.74 -2.27 18.72
N THR A 20 -11.34 -2.48 19.96
CA THR A 20 -12.18 -2.16 21.11
C THR A 20 -12.31 -0.64 21.12
N ASN A 21 -13.48 -0.17 20.74
CA ASN A 21 -13.81 1.25 20.63
C ASN A 21 -14.11 1.82 22.04
N ASP A 22 -13.20 1.59 23.00
CA ASP A 22 -13.29 2.16 24.33
C ASP A 22 -12.35 3.37 24.43
N ALA A 23 -12.99 4.52 24.44
CA ALA A 23 -12.49 5.86 24.59
C ALA A 23 -12.08 6.57 23.29
N ALA A 24 -13.07 7.09 22.57
CA ALA A 24 -12.84 8.33 21.83
C ALA A 24 -12.26 9.36 22.82
N PRO A 25 -11.12 10.00 22.52
CA PRO A 25 -10.61 11.07 23.40
C PRO A 25 -11.69 12.13 23.56
N PRO A 26 -11.79 12.77 24.74
CA PRO A 26 -12.75 13.82 24.97
C PRO A 26 -12.35 15.08 24.16
N TYR A 27 -12.52 15.01 22.86
CA TYR A 27 -12.62 16.23 22.07
C TYR A 27 -13.96 16.83 22.46
N ALA A 28 -13.91 17.93 23.23
CA ALA A 28 -15.04 18.83 23.27
C ALA A 28 -15.50 19.07 21.83
N PRO A 29 -16.82 19.15 21.52
CA PRO A 29 -17.26 19.48 20.18
C PRO A 29 -16.79 20.90 19.87
N GLY A 30 -15.53 20.99 19.46
CA GLY A 30 -14.91 22.18 18.94
C GLY A 30 -15.54 22.45 17.57
N MET A 31 -15.66 23.71 17.26
CA MET A 31 -16.07 24.21 15.95
C MET A 31 -15.56 23.29 14.83
N ALA A 32 -16.45 22.70 14.04
CA ALA A 32 -16.07 21.83 12.93
C ALA A 32 -15.06 22.59 12.05
N LEU A 33 -13.90 21.96 11.79
CA LEU A 33 -12.89 22.55 10.91
C LEU A 33 -13.49 22.67 9.50
N GLU A 34 -13.24 23.79 8.84
CA GLU A 34 -13.65 23.96 7.45
C GLU A 34 -12.89 22.99 6.54
N ASP A 35 -13.59 22.33 5.65
CA ASP A 35 -13.05 21.35 4.67
C ASP A 35 -11.86 21.90 3.91
N GLU A 36 -11.92 23.18 3.49
CA GLU A 36 -10.83 23.81 2.76
C GLU A 36 -9.56 23.91 3.60
N LEU A 37 -9.69 24.28 4.87
CA LEU A 37 -8.55 24.36 5.79
C LEU A 37 -7.94 22.96 6.00
N VAL A 38 -8.78 21.93 6.25
CA VAL A 38 -8.31 20.55 6.42
C VAL A 38 -7.57 20.08 5.18
N ASN A 39 -8.11 20.30 3.99
CA ASN A 39 -7.47 19.94 2.73
C ASN A 39 -6.12 20.63 2.57
N ARG A 40 -6.06 21.96 2.80
CA ARG A 40 -4.82 22.73 2.63
C ARG A 40 -3.72 22.33 3.61
N VAL A 41 -4.08 21.99 4.85
CA VAL A 41 -3.11 21.55 5.87
C VAL A 41 -2.61 20.14 5.57
N THR A 42 -3.50 19.20 5.28
CA THR A 42 -3.12 17.80 5.01
C THR A 42 -2.30 17.65 3.73
N TRP A 43 -2.54 18.49 2.71
CA TRP A 43 -1.70 18.52 1.51
C TRP A 43 -0.30 19.12 1.71
N LYS A 44 -0.01 19.66 2.90
CA LYS A 44 1.36 20.08 3.27
C LYS A 44 2.21 18.94 3.79
N ILE A 45 1.60 17.79 4.11
CA ILE A 45 2.36 16.61 4.51
C ILE A 45 3.18 16.14 3.29
N PRO A 46 4.52 16.04 3.43
CA PRO A 46 5.37 15.56 2.34
C PRO A 46 5.16 14.05 2.19
N ASN A 47 4.29 13.67 1.28
CA ASN A 47 3.99 12.27 1.01
C ASN A 47 4.88 11.73 -0.09
N ALA A 48 5.36 10.50 0.10
CA ALA A 48 5.94 9.68 -0.95
C ALA A 48 4.92 9.43 -2.07
N LEU A 49 5.35 8.87 -3.18
CA LEU A 49 4.48 8.40 -4.25
C LEU A 49 5.05 7.10 -4.81
N ALA A 50 4.24 6.04 -4.81
CA ALA A 50 4.66 4.72 -5.29
C ALA A 50 3.50 3.96 -5.93
N LEU A 51 3.83 2.86 -6.62
CA LEU A 51 2.88 1.86 -7.06
C LEU A 51 2.88 0.70 -6.06
N VAL A 52 1.73 0.41 -5.46
CA VAL A 52 1.54 -0.77 -4.61
C VAL A 52 0.95 -1.89 -5.45
N GLY A 53 1.64 -3.03 -5.50
CA GLY A 53 1.20 -4.25 -6.17
C GLY A 53 0.65 -5.26 -5.17
N SER A 54 -0.35 -6.04 -5.57
CA SER A 54 -0.80 -7.22 -4.84
C SER A 54 -1.48 -8.21 -5.78
N ALA A 55 -1.49 -9.48 -5.38
CA ALA A 55 -2.12 -10.55 -6.12
C ALA A 55 -2.83 -11.54 -5.17
N ALA A 56 -3.92 -12.13 -5.64
CA ALA A 56 -4.65 -13.20 -4.98
C ALA A 56 -5.52 -13.97 -5.99
N ASN A 57 -5.67 -15.27 -5.80
CA ASN A 57 -6.59 -16.11 -6.59
C ASN A 57 -6.42 -15.98 -8.12
N GLY A 58 -5.20 -15.76 -8.61
CA GLY A 58 -4.90 -15.57 -10.03
C GLY A 58 -5.18 -14.16 -10.57
N GLU A 59 -5.75 -13.27 -9.77
CA GLU A 59 -5.91 -11.85 -10.09
C GLU A 59 -4.74 -11.04 -9.51
N ARG A 60 -4.33 -10.00 -10.22
CA ARG A 60 -3.29 -9.05 -9.77
C ARG A 60 -3.64 -7.64 -10.14
N ASN A 61 -3.19 -6.70 -9.35
CA ASN A 61 -3.41 -5.29 -9.58
C ASN A 61 -2.23 -4.45 -9.08
N GLY A 62 -2.12 -3.24 -9.62
CA GLY A 62 -1.26 -2.18 -9.11
C GLY A 62 -2.08 -0.94 -8.88
N MET A 63 -1.76 -0.15 -7.86
CA MET A 63 -2.40 1.13 -7.61
C MET A 63 -1.40 2.19 -7.15
N THR A 64 -1.66 3.42 -7.47
CA THR A 64 -0.93 4.57 -6.93
C THR A 64 -1.33 4.79 -5.47
N THR A 65 -0.34 4.94 -4.61
CA THR A 65 -0.55 5.38 -3.23
C THR A 65 0.49 6.40 -2.79
N SER A 66 0.10 7.26 -1.86
CA SER A 66 0.98 8.28 -1.29
C SER A 66 1.13 8.14 0.23
N TRP A 67 0.35 7.30 0.87
CA TRP A 67 0.41 7.10 2.33
C TRP A 67 1.25 5.87 2.64
N ILE A 68 2.57 6.07 2.69
CA ILE A 68 3.58 5.03 2.89
C ILE A 68 4.57 5.52 3.91
N THR A 69 4.90 4.67 4.90
CA THR A 69 5.95 4.98 5.86
C THR A 69 6.54 3.72 6.48
N GLN A 70 7.80 3.79 6.91
CA GLN A 70 8.36 2.79 7.81
C GLN A 70 7.81 3.02 9.22
N LEU A 71 7.39 1.95 9.89
CA LEU A 71 6.77 1.98 11.22
C LEU A 71 7.65 1.37 12.32
N SER A 72 8.56 0.47 11.98
CA SER A 72 9.43 -0.22 12.93
C SER A 72 10.76 -0.58 12.27
N MET A 73 11.81 -0.71 13.09
CA MET A 73 13.15 -1.13 12.65
C MET A 73 13.40 -2.61 12.93
N GLU A 74 12.75 -3.21 13.93
CA GLU A 74 12.94 -4.61 14.30
C GLU A 74 11.62 -5.19 14.84
N PRO A 75 10.92 -6.02 14.05
CA PRO A 75 11.15 -6.24 12.62
C PRO A 75 10.95 -4.96 11.80
N VAL A 76 11.49 -4.92 10.57
CA VAL A 76 11.23 -3.81 9.65
C VAL A 76 9.79 -3.89 9.19
N LEU A 77 8.98 -2.90 9.58
CA LEU A 77 7.57 -2.83 9.21
C LEU A 77 7.30 -1.62 8.33
N ILE A 78 6.56 -1.87 7.25
CA ILE A 78 6.10 -0.85 6.30
C ILE A 78 4.58 -0.70 6.45
N GLY A 79 4.14 0.53 6.66
CA GLY A 79 2.72 0.88 6.69
C GLY A 79 2.28 1.53 5.38
N VAL A 80 1.12 1.09 4.87
CA VAL A 80 0.48 1.68 3.70
C VAL A 80 -1.00 1.95 3.99
N GLY A 81 -1.48 3.15 3.66
CA GLY A 81 -2.89 3.51 3.73
C GLY A 81 -3.59 3.21 2.40
N ILE A 82 -4.52 2.27 2.39
CA ILE A 82 -5.20 1.79 1.18
C ILE A 82 -6.70 2.08 1.26
N ASP A 83 -7.26 2.71 0.22
CA ASP A 83 -8.71 2.96 0.11
C ASP A 83 -9.48 1.62 0.12
N ASN A 84 -10.48 1.50 1.01
CA ASN A 84 -11.25 0.27 1.20
C ASN A 84 -12.03 -0.16 -0.06
N SER A 85 -12.27 0.75 -0.99
CA SER A 85 -12.95 0.45 -2.26
C SER A 85 -11.99 0.01 -3.38
N ALA A 86 -10.66 0.04 -3.15
CA ALA A 86 -9.68 -0.32 -4.16
C ALA A 86 -9.61 -1.84 -4.39
N VAL A 87 -9.42 -2.26 -5.64
CA VAL A 87 -9.16 -3.67 -5.99
C VAL A 87 -7.93 -4.18 -5.23
N THR A 88 -6.86 -3.38 -5.17
CA THR A 88 -5.63 -3.74 -4.45
C THR A 88 -5.89 -4.00 -2.96
N HIS A 89 -6.82 -3.24 -2.31
CA HIS A 89 -7.19 -3.50 -0.92
C HIS A 89 -7.74 -4.92 -0.73
N ARG A 90 -8.66 -5.35 -1.61
CA ARG A 90 -9.20 -6.71 -1.58
C ARG A 90 -8.11 -7.75 -1.80
N LEU A 91 -7.25 -7.56 -2.81
CA LEU A 91 -6.16 -8.49 -3.12
C LEU A 91 -5.15 -8.62 -1.97
N ILE A 92 -4.79 -7.53 -1.31
CA ILE A 92 -3.91 -7.56 -0.13
C ILE A 92 -4.54 -8.39 0.99
N ARG A 93 -5.85 -8.24 1.23
CA ARG A 93 -6.55 -9.00 2.27
C ARG A 93 -6.66 -10.48 1.96
N GLU A 94 -6.85 -10.85 0.70
CA GLU A 94 -6.98 -12.22 0.24
C GLU A 94 -5.61 -12.91 0.07
N GLY A 95 -4.60 -12.19 -0.44
CA GLY A 95 -3.28 -12.71 -0.74
C GLY A 95 -2.28 -12.60 0.42
N GLY A 96 -2.52 -11.73 1.38
CA GLY A 96 -1.66 -11.57 2.56
C GLY A 96 -0.32 -10.89 2.28
N SER A 97 -0.14 -10.27 1.11
CA SER A 97 1.12 -9.62 0.73
C SER A 97 0.91 -8.42 -0.17
N PHE A 98 1.93 -7.57 -0.23
CA PHE A 98 1.97 -6.44 -1.16
C PHE A 98 3.42 -6.04 -1.49
N THR A 99 3.58 -5.37 -2.62
CA THR A 99 4.84 -4.71 -2.98
C THR A 99 4.67 -3.19 -2.96
N VAL A 100 5.74 -2.48 -2.63
CA VAL A 100 5.85 -1.02 -2.80
C VAL A 100 6.94 -0.76 -3.82
N ASN A 101 6.58 -0.24 -4.97
CA ASN A 101 7.50 0.03 -6.08
C ASN A 101 7.73 1.54 -6.17
N LEU A 102 8.95 1.97 -5.85
CA LEU A 102 9.38 3.35 -5.95
C LEU A 102 9.72 3.68 -7.40
N TRP A 103 9.34 4.86 -7.84
CA TRP A 103 9.45 5.27 -9.22
C TRP A 103 10.29 6.52 -9.38
N ASP A 104 10.89 6.70 -10.56
CA ASP A 104 11.64 7.88 -10.90
C ASP A 104 10.77 9.15 -10.83
N SER A 105 11.25 10.18 -10.16
CA SER A 105 10.59 11.48 -10.04
C SER A 105 10.40 12.21 -11.37
N GLU A 106 11.17 11.87 -12.39
CA GLU A 106 11.05 12.44 -13.73
C GLU A 106 9.97 11.75 -14.57
N GLU A 107 9.50 10.56 -14.16
CA GLU A 107 8.43 9.82 -14.84
C GLU A 107 7.17 9.66 -13.97
N THR A 108 6.31 10.66 -13.93
CA THR A 108 5.09 10.65 -13.11
C THR A 108 3.83 10.13 -13.81
N ARG A 109 3.91 9.78 -15.11
CA ARG A 109 2.77 9.28 -15.90
C ARG A 109 2.14 7.99 -15.37
N PRO A 110 2.91 7.01 -14.87
CA PRO A 110 2.35 5.78 -14.31
C PRO A 110 1.34 6.05 -13.21
N PHE A 111 1.60 7.00 -12.33
CA PHE A 111 0.72 7.29 -11.19
C PHE A 111 -0.69 7.70 -11.61
N VAL A 112 -0.85 8.40 -12.73
CA VAL A 112 -2.17 8.76 -13.27
C VAL A 112 -2.87 7.51 -13.82
N LYS A 113 -2.15 6.62 -14.50
CA LYS A 113 -2.72 5.38 -15.05
C LYS A 113 -3.18 4.41 -13.96
N PHE A 114 -2.42 4.33 -12.86
CA PHE A 114 -2.70 3.44 -11.74
C PHE A 114 -3.58 4.08 -10.64
N SER A 115 -4.20 5.23 -10.91
CA SER A 115 -5.29 5.76 -10.08
C SER A 115 -6.63 5.04 -10.29
N LYS A 116 -6.69 4.13 -11.27
CA LYS A 116 -7.81 3.23 -11.58
C LYS A 116 -7.33 1.79 -11.56
N PRO A 117 -8.24 0.79 -11.43
CA PRO A 117 -7.87 -0.62 -11.53
C PRO A 117 -7.06 -0.90 -12.80
N ALA A 118 -6.00 -1.67 -12.66
CA ALA A 118 -5.13 -2.03 -13.77
C ALA A 118 -5.71 -3.22 -14.56
N VAL A 119 -5.40 -3.25 -15.85
CA VAL A 119 -5.64 -4.42 -16.71
C VAL A 119 -4.34 -5.22 -16.78
N PHE A 120 -4.41 -6.53 -16.50
CA PHE A 120 -3.28 -7.44 -16.64
C PHE A 120 -3.40 -8.23 -17.95
N GLU A 121 -2.42 -8.03 -18.83
CA GLU A 121 -2.32 -8.71 -20.12
C GLU A 121 -0.83 -8.95 -20.44
N ASP A 122 -0.50 -10.10 -20.99
CA ASP A 122 0.84 -10.46 -21.50
C ASP A 122 1.99 -10.16 -20.52
N GLY A 123 1.79 -10.44 -19.23
CA GLY A 123 2.81 -10.21 -18.19
C GLY A 123 2.98 -8.74 -17.79
N ALA A 124 2.03 -7.89 -18.14
CA ALA A 124 2.08 -6.45 -17.85
C ALA A 124 0.80 -5.94 -17.19
N LEU A 125 0.93 -4.98 -16.28
CA LEU A 125 -0.16 -4.21 -15.69
C LEU A 125 -0.24 -2.84 -16.39
N ASN A 126 -1.35 -2.55 -17.07
CA ASN A 126 -1.51 -1.33 -17.90
C ASN A 126 -0.34 -1.10 -18.87
N GLY A 127 0.22 -2.19 -19.44
CA GLY A 127 1.34 -2.16 -20.36
C GLY A 127 2.71 -1.93 -19.71
N ARG A 128 2.83 -2.03 -18.39
CA ARG A 128 4.09 -2.02 -17.65
C ARG A 128 4.43 -3.45 -17.22
N ALA A 129 5.60 -3.93 -17.64
CA ALA A 129 6.05 -5.28 -17.31
C ALA A 129 6.17 -5.48 -15.80
N VAL A 130 5.72 -6.65 -15.35
CA VAL A 130 5.83 -7.06 -13.94
C VAL A 130 6.30 -8.50 -13.86
N HIS A 131 7.02 -8.82 -12.81
CA HIS A 131 7.33 -10.19 -12.40
C HIS A 131 6.79 -10.47 -11.00
N ASP A 132 6.70 -11.73 -10.62
CA ASP A 132 6.26 -12.12 -9.29
C ASP A 132 7.43 -12.06 -8.31
N GLY A 133 7.22 -11.40 -7.17
CA GLY A 133 8.12 -11.49 -6.03
C GLY A 133 8.03 -12.84 -5.32
N VAL A 134 8.75 -13.00 -4.22
CA VAL A 134 8.77 -14.25 -3.42
C VAL A 134 7.41 -14.57 -2.80
N THR A 135 6.55 -13.57 -2.59
CA THR A 135 5.17 -13.74 -2.09
C THR A 135 4.15 -13.92 -3.23
N GLY A 136 4.56 -13.75 -4.48
CA GLY A 136 3.68 -13.74 -5.66
C GLY A 136 3.00 -12.40 -5.93
N ALA A 137 3.28 -11.36 -5.14
CA ALA A 137 2.83 -10.00 -5.42
C ALA A 137 3.65 -9.40 -6.59
N PRO A 138 3.01 -8.63 -7.50
CA PRO A 138 3.69 -8.11 -8.68
C PRO A 138 4.69 -7.00 -8.32
N ILE A 139 5.91 -7.11 -8.87
CA ILE A 139 6.97 -6.11 -8.85
C ILE A 139 7.08 -5.52 -10.25
N PHE A 140 7.15 -4.20 -10.36
CA PHE A 140 7.30 -3.51 -11.65
C PHE A 140 8.77 -3.47 -12.06
N ASP A 141 9.07 -3.94 -13.28
CA ASP A 141 10.45 -4.01 -13.81
C ASP A 141 11.10 -2.64 -13.98
N GLU A 142 10.30 -1.59 -14.15
CA GLU A 142 10.76 -0.20 -14.33
C GLU A 142 10.89 0.58 -13.00
N ALA A 143 10.60 -0.04 -11.85
CA ALA A 143 10.81 0.60 -10.54
C ALA A 143 12.30 0.91 -10.35
N ILE A 144 12.62 2.00 -9.65
CA ILE A 144 14.02 2.30 -9.27
C ILE A 144 14.45 1.53 -8.02
N ALA A 145 13.49 1.19 -7.19
CA ALA A 145 13.64 0.31 -6.03
C ALA A 145 12.26 -0.27 -5.67
N TRP A 146 12.26 -1.40 -4.99
CA TRP A 146 11.03 -2.01 -4.50
C TRP A 146 11.23 -2.68 -3.15
N MET A 147 10.13 -2.83 -2.44
CA MET A 147 9.99 -3.54 -1.18
C MET A 147 8.86 -4.55 -1.32
N GLU A 148 9.05 -5.76 -0.84
CA GLU A 148 8.03 -6.80 -0.77
C GLU A 148 7.70 -7.10 0.68
N CYS A 149 6.43 -7.14 1.02
CA CYS A 149 5.95 -7.22 2.39
C CYS A 149 4.90 -8.30 2.57
N GLU A 150 5.03 -9.09 3.65
CA GLU A 150 3.97 -9.94 4.16
C GLU A 150 3.13 -9.18 5.18
N VAL A 151 1.81 -9.22 5.02
CA VAL A 151 0.88 -8.53 5.94
C VAL A 151 0.95 -9.14 7.33
N ARG A 152 1.18 -8.31 8.34
CA ARG A 152 1.14 -8.68 9.76
C ARG A 152 -0.11 -8.15 10.46
N GLN A 153 -0.57 -6.96 10.08
CA GLN A 153 -1.75 -6.34 10.68
C GLN A 153 -2.49 -5.51 9.63
N ALA A 154 -3.79 -5.35 9.83
CA ALA A 154 -4.62 -4.45 9.03
C ALA A 154 -5.67 -3.80 9.95
N HIS A 155 -5.69 -2.47 9.96
CA HIS A 155 -6.59 -1.68 10.81
C HIS A 155 -7.53 -0.86 9.93
N ASP A 156 -8.84 -1.13 10.03
CA ASP A 156 -9.86 -0.33 9.36
C ASP A 156 -9.98 1.05 10.06
N LEU A 157 -9.79 2.10 9.29
CA LEU A 157 -9.87 3.49 9.74
C LEU A 157 -11.08 4.23 9.14
N GLY A 158 -12.07 3.50 8.64
CA GLY A 158 -13.27 4.03 8.02
C GLY A 158 -13.20 4.03 6.50
N THR A 159 -12.61 5.03 5.85
CA THR A 159 -12.48 5.07 4.37
C THR A 159 -11.27 4.30 3.84
N HIS A 160 -10.28 4.09 4.70
CA HIS A 160 -9.01 3.44 4.39
C HIS A 160 -8.68 2.39 5.43
N THR A 161 -7.90 1.40 5.02
CA THR A 161 -7.24 0.45 5.92
C THR A 161 -5.76 0.82 6.00
N LEU A 162 -5.22 0.95 7.22
CA LEU A 162 -3.79 0.91 7.45
C LEU A 162 -3.34 -0.54 7.41
N VAL A 163 -2.64 -0.92 6.34
CA VAL A 163 -2.01 -2.24 6.21
C VAL A 163 -0.57 -2.13 6.69
N ILE A 164 -0.16 -3.03 7.57
CA ILE A 164 1.19 -3.12 8.12
C ILE A 164 1.79 -4.44 7.66
N GLY A 165 2.84 -4.36 6.85
CA GLY A 165 3.58 -5.53 6.36
C GLY A 165 5.01 -5.56 6.88
N GLU A 166 5.50 -6.76 7.16
CA GLU A 166 6.92 -7.00 7.43
C GLU A 166 7.68 -7.12 6.10
N LEU A 167 8.79 -6.40 6.00
CA LEU A 167 9.66 -6.44 4.84
C LEU A 167 10.32 -7.82 4.75
N VAL A 168 10.08 -8.55 3.66
CA VAL A 168 10.60 -9.90 3.43
C VAL A 168 11.60 -9.96 2.28
N ASP A 169 11.51 -9.02 1.31
CA ASP A 169 12.48 -8.88 0.24
C ASP A 169 12.52 -7.45 -0.30
N ALA A 170 13.64 -7.03 -0.88
CA ALA A 170 13.80 -5.70 -1.45
C ALA A 170 14.98 -5.63 -2.42
N ALA A 171 14.92 -4.70 -3.38
CA ALA A 171 16.07 -4.35 -4.21
C ALA A 171 16.09 -2.86 -4.56
N ILE A 172 17.29 -2.34 -4.80
CA ILE A 172 17.55 -1.07 -5.47
C ILE A 172 17.99 -1.42 -6.88
N LEU A 173 17.28 -0.93 -7.89
CA LEU A 173 17.58 -1.16 -9.31
C LEU A 173 18.34 0.02 -9.93
N ASP A 174 18.11 1.23 -9.43
CA ASP A 174 18.80 2.43 -9.87
C ASP A 174 18.95 3.42 -8.69
N ASP A 175 20.15 3.45 -8.08
CA ASP A 175 20.46 4.27 -6.90
C ASP A 175 20.74 5.75 -7.24
N GLU A 176 20.97 6.06 -8.52
CA GLU A 176 21.23 7.43 -8.98
C GLU A 176 19.95 8.24 -9.14
N LYS A 177 18.81 7.57 -9.30
CA LYS A 177 17.50 8.20 -9.49
C LYS A 177 16.83 8.58 -8.19
N ARG A 178 16.18 9.72 -8.19
CA ARG A 178 15.40 10.21 -7.05
C ARG A 178 13.98 9.62 -7.07
N PRO A 179 13.50 9.04 -5.95
CA PRO A 179 12.14 8.55 -5.87
C PRO A 179 11.13 9.70 -5.95
N ALA A 180 10.01 9.42 -6.64
CA ALA A 180 8.90 10.36 -6.81
C ALA A 180 8.20 10.65 -5.48
N ALA A 181 7.75 11.89 -5.33
CA ALA A 181 6.88 12.34 -4.26
C ALA A 181 5.63 13.04 -4.83
N MET A 182 4.62 13.23 -4.00
CA MET A 182 3.39 13.95 -4.42
C MET A 182 3.69 15.35 -4.97
N THR A 183 4.74 16.02 -4.48
CA THR A 183 5.19 17.34 -4.94
C THR A 183 5.73 17.36 -6.37
N ASP A 184 6.12 16.22 -6.93
CA ASP A 184 6.59 16.11 -8.31
C ASP A 184 5.43 16.02 -9.30
N THR A 185 4.20 15.97 -8.80
CA THR A 185 2.98 15.87 -9.59
C THR A 185 2.05 17.06 -9.35
N ARG A 186 1.00 17.16 -10.17
CA ARG A 186 -0.14 18.06 -9.92
C ARG A 186 -1.28 17.35 -9.18
N MET A 187 -1.08 16.09 -8.80
CA MET A 187 -2.07 15.29 -8.08
C MET A 187 -2.23 15.83 -6.66
N LYS A 188 -3.44 15.73 -6.13
CA LYS A 188 -3.74 16.02 -4.74
C LYS A 188 -4.57 14.89 -4.18
N TYR A 189 -4.15 14.36 -3.04
CA TYR A 189 -4.84 13.30 -2.36
C TYR A 189 -4.78 13.52 -0.84
N GLY A 190 -5.86 13.17 -0.14
CA GLY A 190 -5.99 13.40 1.30
C GLY A 190 -6.93 14.57 1.63
N GLY A 191 -7.09 14.87 2.90
CA GLY A 191 -8.08 15.79 3.42
C GLY A 191 -9.44 15.12 3.62
N VAL A 192 -10.51 15.90 3.55
CA VAL A 192 -11.89 15.42 3.73
C VAL A 192 -12.58 15.04 2.42
N ARG A 193 -11.92 15.28 1.28
CA ARG A 193 -12.43 14.92 -0.04
C ARG A 193 -11.47 13.97 -0.73
N ARG A 194 -12.01 12.92 -1.34
CA ARG A 194 -11.26 12.15 -2.32
C ARG A 194 -10.85 13.12 -3.42
N GLY A 195 -9.56 13.16 -3.75
CA GLY A 195 -9.02 14.10 -4.71
C GLY A 195 -9.88 14.15 -5.97
N GLY A 196 -10.44 15.32 -6.25
CA GLY A 196 -11.13 15.57 -7.52
C GLY A 196 -10.08 15.61 -8.64
N HIS A 197 -10.40 14.98 -9.73
CA HIS A 197 -9.65 15.04 -10.98
C HIS A 197 -9.76 16.41 -11.61
#